data_70fb831bfdec0d703c31c0f67010ab21
#
_entry.id   70fb831bfdec0d703c31c0f67010ab21
#
_cell.length_a   1.000
_cell.length_b   1.000
_cell.length_c   1.000
_cell.angle_alpha   90.00
_cell.angle_beta   90.00
_cell.angle_gamma   90.00
#
_symmetry.space_group_name_H-M   'P 1'
#
loop_
_entity.id
_entity.type
_entity.pdbx_description
1 polymer ?
#
loop_
_entity_poly.entity_id
_entity_poly.type
_entity_poly.pdbx_seq_one_letter_code
_entity_poly.pdbx_strand_id
1 'polypeptide(L)'
;MYPFGVHAVMLRRPVSVIELPGYRQRADELLGAAEQDAIVDLIAYEPTCGDLIPGTGGLRKVRVGRRGSGKRGGARVIYYFYNAAFPLLLVALYAKNEKADLSAAEKKKFAALVKEITDQWRKK
;
A
#
# COMPACT_ATOMS: atom_id res chain seq x y z
N MET A 1 27.45 -17.23 18.63
CA MET A 1 26.20 -17.23 17.87
C MET A 1 25.27 -16.16 18.44
N TYR A 2 24.68 -15.41 17.59
CA TYR A 2 23.73 -14.42 18.03
C TYR A 2 22.31 -14.96 17.89
N PRO A 3 21.35 -14.32 18.55
CA PRO A 3 19.96 -14.78 18.51
C PRO A 3 19.44 -14.86 17.07
N PHE A 4 18.69 -15.90 16.80
CA PHE A 4 18.14 -16.12 15.47
C PHE A 4 17.22 -15.01 15.01
N GLY A 5 16.48 -14.42 15.93
CA GLY A 5 15.61 -13.30 15.59
C GLY A 5 16.36 -12.11 15.03
N VAL A 6 17.51 -11.80 15.61
CA VAL A 6 18.34 -10.71 15.11
C VAL A 6 18.86 -11.03 13.72
N HIS A 7 19.30 -12.26 13.52
CA HIS A 7 19.80 -12.69 12.23
C HIS A 7 18.72 -12.60 11.15
N ALA A 8 17.51 -13.05 11.45
CA ALA A 8 16.39 -12.99 10.50
C ALA A 8 16.06 -11.54 10.12
N VAL A 9 16.07 -10.62 11.09
CA VAL A 9 15.81 -9.21 10.81
C VAL A 9 16.86 -8.61 9.88
N MET A 10 18.12 -8.95 10.10
CA MET A 10 19.21 -8.41 9.27
C MET A 10 19.17 -8.91 7.83
N LEU A 11 18.58 -10.08 7.59
CA LEU A 11 18.43 -10.63 6.24
C LEU A 11 17.19 -10.14 5.52
N ARG A 12 16.33 -9.43 6.25
CA ARG A 12 15.08 -8.93 5.69
C ARG A 12 15.35 -7.80 4.69
N ARG A 13 14.70 -7.91 3.55
CA ARG A 13 14.85 -6.92 2.48
C ARG A 13 13.50 -6.31 2.12
N PRO A 14 13.45 -5.02 1.81
CA PRO A 14 12.22 -4.42 1.34
C PRO A 14 11.86 -4.92 -0.05
N VAL A 15 10.57 -4.96 -0.35
CA VAL A 15 10.11 -5.23 -1.71
C VAL A 15 10.16 -3.93 -2.51
N SER A 16 10.26 -4.04 -3.82
CA SER A 16 10.17 -2.87 -4.69
C SER A 16 8.74 -2.33 -4.68
N VAL A 17 8.60 -1.02 -4.79
CA VAL A 17 7.30 -0.36 -4.73
C VAL A 17 7.11 0.51 -5.97
N ILE A 18 5.94 0.39 -6.59
CA ILE A 18 5.52 1.25 -7.69
C ILE A 18 4.33 2.08 -7.21
N GLU A 19 4.43 3.39 -7.34
CA GLU A 19 3.32 4.30 -7.03
C GLU A 19 2.53 4.53 -8.31
N LEU A 20 1.30 4.04 -8.35
CA LEU A 20 0.44 4.26 -9.51
C LEU A 20 0.02 5.74 -9.56
N PRO A 21 -0.30 6.28 -10.75
CA PRO A 21 -0.60 7.71 -10.89
C PRO A 21 -1.68 8.24 -9.97
N GLY A 22 -2.74 7.49 -9.75
CA GLY A 22 -3.82 7.93 -8.85
C GLY A 22 -3.36 8.06 -7.41
N TYR A 23 -2.55 7.11 -6.94
CA TYR A 23 -1.94 7.19 -5.62
C TYR A 23 -1.02 8.41 -5.54
N ARG A 24 -0.13 8.55 -6.51
CA ARG A 24 0.87 9.60 -6.53
C ARG A 24 0.24 10.99 -6.46
N GLN A 25 -0.80 11.20 -7.24
CA GLN A 25 -1.50 12.48 -7.24
C GLN A 25 -2.06 12.82 -5.87
N ARG A 26 -2.74 11.85 -5.24
CA ARG A 26 -3.33 12.08 -3.92
C ARG A 26 -2.27 12.25 -2.83
N ALA A 27 -1.18 11.51 -2.93
CA ALA A 27 -0.08 11.63 -1.97
C ALA A 27 0.51 13.03 -2.00
N ASP A 28 0.71 13.59 -3.20
CA ASP A 28 1.23 14.93 -3.33
C ASP A 28 0.27 15.98 -2.77
N GLU A 29 -1.03 15.75 -2.86
CA GLU A 29 -2.05 16.66 -2.32
C GLU A 29 -2.17 16.58 -0.80
N LEU A 30 -2.05 15.40 -0.24
CA LEU A 30 -2.40 15.15 1.16
C LEU A 30 -1.22 15.02 2.10
N LEU A 31 -0.04 14.68 1.59
CA LEU A 31 1.10 14.29 2.42
C LEU A 31 2.35 15.09 2.09
N GLY A 32 3.17 15.33 3.11
CA GLY A 32 4.50 15.88 2.89
C GLY A 32 5.46 14.78 2.45
N ALA A 33 6.66 15.18 2.01
CA ALA A 33 7.66 14.24 1.51
C ALA A 33 8.05 13.19 2.57
N ALA A 34 8.25 13.63 3.81
CA ALA A 34 8.63 12.71 4.88
C ALA A 34 7.53 11.68 5.17
N GLU A 35 6.27 12.10 5.09
CA GLU A 35 5.15 11.20 5.30
C GLU A 35 5.04 10.18 4.17
N GLN A 36 5.26 10.62 2.93
CA GLN A 36 5.26 9.71 1.78
C GLN A 36 6.36 8.67 1.89
N ASP A 37 7.56 9.10 2.27
CA ASP A 37 8.69 8.18 2.46
C ASP A 37 8.41 7.17 3.57
N ALA A 38 7.82 7.62 4.67
CA ALA A 38 7.49 6.74 5.78
C ALA A 38 6.48 5.65 5.38
N ILE A 39 5.53 6.00 4.55
CA ILE A 39 4.52 5.05 4.05
C ILE A 39 5.18 4.00 3.15
N VAL A 40 6.02 4.44 2.23
CA VAL A 40 6.74 3.52 1.34
C VAL A 40 7.61 2.58 2.16
N ASP A 41 8.35 3.08 3.13
CA ASP A 41 9.20 2.25 3.98
C ASP A 41 8.39 1.23 4.77
N LEU A 42 7.29 1.65 5.39
CA LEU A 42 6.45 0.74 6.15
C LEU A 42 5.98 -0.43 5.29
N ILE A 43 5.40 -0.13 4.15
CA ILE A 43 4.79 -1.14 3.31
C ILE A 43 5.84 -1.99 2.60
N ALA A 44 6.96 -1.39 2.22
CA ALA A 44 8.05 -2.13 1.57
C ALA A 44 8.65 -3.19 2.49
N TYR A 45 8.79 -2.87 3.77
CA TYR A 45 9.34 -3.83 4.75
C TYR A 45 8.28 -4.76 5.33
N GLU A 46 7.02 -4.35 5.33
CA GLU A 46 5.93 -5.15 5.89
C GLU A 46 4.75 -5.20 4.90
N PRO A 47 4.94 -5.86 3.77
CA PRO A 47 3.93 -5.82 2.70
C PRO A 47 2.59 -6.45 3.06
N THR A 48 2.52 -7.25 4.11
CA THR A 48 1.26 -7.84 4.57
C THR A 48 0.67 -7.11 5.76
N CYS A 49 1.18 -5.92 6.11
CA CYS A 49 0.68 -5.18 7.27
C CYS A 49 -0.76 -4.68 7.11
N GLY A 50 -1.21 -4.45 5.88
CA GLY A 50 -2.58 -4.02 5.63
C GLY A 50 -3.55 -5.18 5.60
N ASP A 51 -4.82 -4.87 5.90
CA ASP A 51 -5.89 -5.87 5.89
C ASP A 51 -6.38 -6.13 4.48
N LEU A 52 -6.61 -7.41 4.16
CA LEU A 52 -7.19 -7.77 2.89
C LEU A 52 -8.60 -7.22 2.77
N ILE A 53 -8.93 -6.69 1.59
CA ILE A 53 -10.26 -6.19 1.29
C ILE A 53 -11.02 -7.30 0.56
N PRO A 54 -12.09 -7.84 1.17
CA PRO A 54 -12.83 -8.94 0.55
C PRO A 54 -13.35 -8.59 -0.84
N GLY A 55 -13.32 -9.56 -1.74
CA GLY A 55 -13.90 -9.42 -3.08
C GLY A 55 -13.07 -8.61 -4.05
N THR A 56 -11.80 -8.33 -3.75
CA THR A 56 -10.97 -7.49 -4.60
C THR A 56 -9.80 -8.23 -5.25
N GLY A 57 -9.67 -9.53 -4.99
CA GLY A 57 -8.56 -10.29 -5.56
C GLY A 57 -7.21 -10.03 -4.91
N GLY A 58 -7.19 -9.46 -3.73
CA GLY A 58 -5.95 -9.29 -2.97
C GLY A 58 -5.54 -7.87 -2.63
N LEU A 59 -6.39 -6.89 -2.89
CA LEU A 59 -6.11 -5.52 -2.44
C LEU A 59 -6.09 -5.48 -0.91
N ARG A 60 -5.22 -4.64 -0.38
CA ARG A 60 -5.08 -4.42 1.06
C ARG A 60 -5.29 -2.95 1.38
N LYS A 61 -5.72 -2.68 2.61
CA LYS A 61 -5.84 -1.32 3.11
C LYS A 61 -5.07 -1.19 4.41
N VAL A 62 -4.42 -0.07 4.59
CA VAL A 62 -3.72 0.25 5.83
C VAL A 62 -3.98 1.70 6.20
N ARG A 63 -4.21 1.93 7.50
CA ARG A 63 -4.37 3.28 8.00
C ARG A 63 -3.00 3.87 8.32
N VAL A 64 -2.77 5.10 7.90
CA VAL A 64 -1.55 5.82 8.22
C VAL A 64 -1.90 7.16 8.82
N GLY A 65 -1.00 7.70 9.65
CA GLY A 65 -1.20 9.02 10.23
C GLY A 65 -0.89 10.11 9.21
N ARG A 66 -1.52 11.27 9.39
CA ARG A 66 -1.21 12.47 8.63
C ARG A 66 -0.71 13.54 9.60
N ARG A 67 0.30 14.26 9.18
CA ARG A 67 0.88 15.32 10.00
C ARG A 67 -0.17 16.38 10.33
N GLY A 68 -0.25 16.75 11.61
CA GLY A 68 -1.15 17.78 12.06
C GLY A 68 -2.61 17.38 12.19
N SER A 69 -2.94 16.15 11.85
CA SER A 69 -4.34 15.71 11.84
C SER A 69 -4.69 14.79 13.02
N GLY A 70 -3.71 14.37 13.81
CA GLY A 70 -3.93 13.50 14.95
C GLY A 70 -4.58 12.17 14.55
N LYS A 71 -5.24 11.53 15.52
CA LYS A 71 -5.86 10.22 15.29
C LYS A 71 -7.05 10.25 14.34
N ARG A 72 -7.71 11.39 14.22
CA ARG A 72 -8.93 11.52 13.41
C ARG A 72 -8.64 11.80 11.95
N GLY A 73 -7.50 12.38 11.65
CA GLY A 73 -7.19 12.83 10.31
C GLY A 73 -6.28 11.91 9.54
N GLY A 74 -6.27 10.63 9.86
CA GLY A 74 -5.47 9.67 9.15
C GLY A 74 -5.86 9.53 7.69
N ALA A 75 -5.04 8.80 6.97
CA ALA A 75 -5.32 8.46 5.59
C ALA A 75 -5.35 6.95 5.44
N ARG A 76 -5.98 6.48 4.38
CA ARG A 76 -6.03 5.07 4.03
C ARG A 76 -5.24 4.87 2.75
N VAL A 77 -4.32 3.91 2.79
CA VAL A 77 -3.55 3.51 1.61
C VAL A 77 -4.13 2.19 1.11
N ILE A 78 -4.43 2.14 -0.17
CA ILE A 78 -4.89 0.93 -0.85
C ILE A 78 -3.73 0.44 -1.69
N TYR A 79 -3.33 -0.81 -1.49
CA TYR A 79 -2.19 -1.35 -2.20
C TYR A 79 -2.39 -2.82 -2.54
N TYR A 80 -1.51 -3.32 -3.39
CA TYR A 80 -1.52 -4.73 -3.79
C TYR A 80 -0.13 -5.32 -3.66
N PHE A 81 -0.03 -6.41 -2.94
CA PHE A 81 1.20 -7.18 -2.80
C PHE A 81 0.95 -8.58 -3.35
N TYR A 82 1.68 -8.94 -4.40
CA TYR A 82 1.58 -10.27 -4.99
C TYR A 82 2.56 -11.24 -4.31
N ASN A 83 3.85 -10.99 -4.46
CA ASN A 83 4.91 -11.71 -3.75
C ASN A 83 6.21 -10.91 -3.85
N ALA A 84 7.26 -11.40 -3.20
CA ALA A 84 8.54 -10.68 -3.13
C ALA A 84 9.25 -10.56 -4.48
N ALA A 85 8.86 -11.34 -5.47
CA ALA A 85 9.50 -11.30 -6.79
C ALA A 85 8.96 -10.17 -7.69
N PHE A 86 7.81 -9.60 -7.34
CA PHE A 86 7.18 -8.53 -8.13
C PHE A 86 7.01 -7.27 -7.31
N PRO A 87 7.01 -6.10 -7.97
CA PRO A 87 6.80 -4.85 -7.24
C PRO A 87 5.44 -4.82 -6.56
N LEU A 88 5.40 -4.22 -5.37
CA LEU A 88 4.16 -3.90 -4.70
C LEU A 88 3.58 -2.64 -5.36
N LEU A 89 2.27 -2.61 -5.53
CA LEU A 89 1.59 -1.49 -6.19
C LEU A 89 0.86 -0.64 -5.15
N LEU A 90 1.22 0.64 -5.05
CA LEU A 90 0.42 1.61 -4.28
C LEU A 90 -0.65 2.12 -5.23
N VAL A 91 -1.90 1.79 -4.94
CA VAL A 91 -3.01 1.95 -5.88
C VAL A 91 -3.79 3.24 -5.66
N ALA A 92 -4.13 3.54 -4.41
CA ALA A 92 -4.95 4.69 -4.09
C ALA A 92 -4.68 5.19 -2.67
N LEU A 93 -5.02 6.45 -2.44
CA LEU A 93 -4.90 7.09 -1.14
C LEU A 93 -6.09 8.01 -0.95
N TYR A 94 -6.71 7.96 0.19
CA TYR A 94 -7.76 8.92 0.53
C TYR A 94 -7.70 9.29 2.00
N ALA A 95 -8.14 10.50 2.31
CA ALA A 95 -8.21 10.96 3.69
C ALA A 95 -9.41 10.29 4.37
N LYS A 96 -9.24 9.92 5.63
CA LYS A 96 -10.28 9.26 6.39
C LYS A 96 -11.57 10.06 6.46
N ASN A 97 -11.44 11.40 6.52
CA ASN A 97 -12.62 12.27 6.60
C ASN A 97 -13.35 12.44 5.26
N GLU A 98 -12.78 11.97 4.15
CA GLU A 98 -13.44 12.01 2.85
C GLU A 98 -14.42 10.85 2.70
N LYS A 99 -14.02 9.69 3.20
CA LYS A 99 -14.84 8.48 3.19
C LYS A 99 -14.29 7.47 4.18
N ALA A 100 -15.16 6.64 4.70
CA ALA A 100 -14.75 5.61 5.65
C ALA A 100 -14.15 4.39 4.94
N ASP A 101 -14.61 4.09 3.74
CA ASP A 101 -14.19 2.90 3.00
C ASP A 101 -14.38 3.12 1.50
N LEU A 102 -13.84 2.22 0.70
CA LEU A 102 -14.06 2.23 -0.73
C LEU A 102 -15.49 1.83 -1.07
N SER A 103 -16.06 2.47 -2.08
CA SER A 103 -17.35 2.05 -2.62
C SER A 103 -17.19 0.74 -3.39
N ALA A 104 -18.30 0.07 -3.65
CA ALA A 104 -18.29 -1.15 -4.47
C ALA A 104 -17.72 -0.89 -5.86
N ALA A 105 -18.04 0.25 -6.45
CA ALA A 105 -17.53 0.64 -7.77
C ALA A 105 -16.03 0.85 -7.74
N GLU A 106 -15.50 1.49 -6.68
CA GLU A 106 -14.06 1.70 -6.53
C GLU A 106 -13.32 0.38 -6.32
N LYS A 107 -13.87 -0.51 -5.51
CA LYS A 107 -13.26 -1.83 -5.31
C LYS A 107 -13.13 -2.58 -6.62
N LYS A 108 -14.18 -2.56 -7.43
CA LYS A 108 -14.20 -3.22 -8.73
C LYS A 108 -13.20 -2.59 -9.69
N LYS A 109 -13.16 -1.26 -9.72
CA LYS A 109 -12.24 -0.52 -10.58
C LYS A 109 -10.78 -0.83 -10.25
N PHE A 110 -10.42 -0.77 -8.99
CA PHE A 110 -9.04 -1.01 -8.57
C PHE A 110 -8.65 -2.47 -8.72
N ALA A 111 -9.55 -3.39 -8.45
CA ALA A 111 -9.29 -4.82 -8.67
C ALA A 111 -9.04 -5.11 -10.16
N ALA A 112 -9.80 -4.49 -11.04
CA ALA A 112 -9.62 -4.65 -12.48
C ALA A 112 -8.27 -4.08 -12.95
N LEU A 113 -7.90 -2.91 -12.43
CA LEU A 113 -6.61 -2.29 -12.77
C LEU A 113 -5.44 -3.18 -12.35
N VAL A 114 -5.48 -3.68 -11.13
CA VAL A 114 -4.42 -4.57 -10.62
C VAL A 114 -4.36 -5.86 -11.42
N LYS A 115 -5.51 -6.42 -11.75
CA LYS A 115 -5.55 -7.65 -12.57
C LYS A 115 -4.89 -7.43 -13.92
N GLU A 116 -5.16 -6.31 -14.56
CA GLU A 116 -4.55 -5.99 -15.84
C GLU A 116 -3.03 -5.92 -15.73
N ILE A 117 -2.52 -5.26 -14.72
CA ILE A 117 -1.08 -5.14 -14.50
C ILE A 117 -0.46 -6.50 -14.22
N THR A 118 -1.06 -7.28 -13.32
CA THR A 118 -0.50 -8.58 -12.93
C THR A 118 -0.60 -9.62 -14.04
N ASP A 119 -1.60 -9.51 -14.90
CA ASP A 119 -1.69 -10.38 -16.07
C ASP A 119 -0.50 -10.16 -17.01
N GLN A 120 -0.01 -8.91 -17.12
CA GLN A 120 1.19 -8.62 -17.90
C GLN A 120 2.40 -9.34 -17.30
N TRP A 121 2.52 -9.38 -15.99
CA TRP A 121 3.62 -10.07 -15.32
C TRP A 121 3.64 -11.57 -15.63
N ARG A 122 2.47 -12.19 -15.66
CA ARG A 122 2.34 -13.63 -15.91
C ARG A 122 2.67 -14.04 -17.33
N LYS A 123 2.61 -13.10 -18.27
CA LYS A 123 2.90 -13.38 -19.68
C LYS A 123 4.39 -13.47 -19.98
N LYS A 124 5.23 -13.10 -19.04
CA LYS A 124 6.69 -13.11 -19.23
C LYS A 124 7.37 -14.38 -18.75
#